data_c505f9dfdbcbd2d1417def4999925dd3
#
_entry.id   c505f9dfdbcbd2d1417def4999925dd3
#
_cell.length_a   1.000
_cell.length_b   1.000
_cell.length_c   1.000
_cell.angle_alpha   90.00
_cell.angle_beta   90.00
_cell.angle_gamma   90.00
#
_symmetry.space_group_name_H-M   'P 1'
#
loop_
_entity.id
_entity.type
_entity.pdbx_description
1 polymer ?
#
loop_
_entity_poly.entity_id
_entity_poly.type
_entity_poly.pdbx_seq_one_letter_code
_entity_poly.pdbx_strand_id
1 'polypeptide(L)'
;MRIVYLPPSDVAAYQYEGDEPEGHVSEAVNRFVLEGDLTRIKPDLRHYGFNAPNPNDETGAHGYEMWVTIPDGMDIPAPLLKKHFDGGLYAAHMIPFGAFEEWPWLSEWVRTSAKYEYRGDWNGANMFGWLEESLNYVNRVHTPEPEGEGFQLDLLIPIREKQ
;
A
#
# COMPACT_ATOMS: atom_id res chain seq x y z
N MET A 1 17.54 -2.92 -1.02
CA MET A 1 16.79 -1.69 -0.66
C MET A 1 17.03 -0.65 -1.73
N ARG A 2 16.00 0.13 -2.06
CA ARG A 2 16.06 1.20 -3.08
C ARG A 2 15.48 2.47 -2.49
N ILE A 3 15.89 3.62 -3.04
CA ILE A 3 15.18 4.88 -2.84
C ILE A 3 14.32 5.11 -4.08
N VAL A 4 13.03 5.25 -3.89
CA VAL A 4 12.07 5.44 -4.98
C VAL A 4 11.28 6.73 -4.77
N TYR A 5 10.93 7.38 -5.87
CA TYR A 5 9.98 8.48 -5.87
C TYR A 5 8.62 7.97 -6.33
N LEU A 6 7.60 8.15 -5.50
CA LEU A 6 6.22 7.85 -5.84
C LEU A 6 5.53 9.16 -6.22
N PRO A 7 4.97 9.27 -7.43
CA PRO A 7 4.30 10.50 -7.84
C PRO A 7 3.00 10.72 -7.05
N PRO A 8 2.61 11.97 -6.80
CA PRO A 8 1.30 12.26 -6.24
C PRO A 8 0.21 11.77 -7.19
N SER A 9 -0.89 11.30 -6.65
CA SER A 9 -2.01 10.76 -7.42
C SER A 9 -3.31 10.80 -6.62
N ASP A 10 -4.43 10.97 -7.32
CA ASP A 10 -5.71 10.57 -6.75
C ASP A 10 -5.77 9.05 -6.64
N VAL A 11 -6.44 8.56 -5.62
CA VAL A 11 -6.61 7.13 -5.37
C VAL A 11 -8.06 6.81 -5.07
N ALA A 12 -8.49 5.63 -5.48
CA ALA A 12 -9.71 5.00 -4.98
C ALA A 12 -9.33 4.16 -3.76
N ALA A 13 -9.97 4.41 -2.64
CA ALA A 13 -9.65 3.83 -1.35
C ALA A 13 -10.82 3.04 -0.79
N TYR A 14 -10.54 1.90 -0.17
CA TYR A 14 -11.50 1.13 0.60
C TYR A 14 -10.85 0.62 1.88
N GLN A 15 -11.56 0.79 2.99
CA GLN A 15 -11.12 0.38 4.32
C GLN A 15 -12.18 -0.51 4.96
N TYR A 16 -11.73 -1.56 5.64
CA TYR A 16 -12.59 -2.45 6.40
C TYR A 16 -11.89 -2.87 7.69
N GLU A 17 -12.66 -2.89 8.77
CA GLU A 17 -12.23 -3.39 10.07
C GLU A 17 -13.18 -4.51 10.49
N GLY A 18 -12.64 -5.70 10.74
CA GLY A 18 -13.42 -6.89 11.08
C GLY A 18 -12.63 -8.15 10.80
N ASP A 19 -13.35 -9.24 10.53
CA ASP A 19 -12.74 -10.53 10.20
C ASP A 19 -12.08 -10.50 8.82
N GLU A 20 -10.85 -11.01 8.75
CA GLU A 20 -10.07 -11.10 7.49
C GLU A 20 -10.11 -9.81 6.66
N PRO A 21 -9.70 -8.66 7.23
CA PRO A 21 -9.90 -7.36 6.59
C PRO A 21 -9.17 -7.25 5.25
N GLU A 22 -8.00 -7.86 5.09
CA GLU A 22 -7.23 -7.86 3.84
C GLU A 22 -8.03 -8.50 2.70
N GLY A 23 -8.67 -9.62 2.95
CA GLY A 23 -9.49 -10.33 1.97
C GLY A 23 -10.70 -9.51 1.53
N HIS A 24 -11.39 -8.91 2.49
CA HIS A 24 -12.54 -8.04 2.24
C HIS A 24 -12.19 -6.85 1.36
N VAL A 25 -11.11 -6.17 1.71
CA VAL A 25 -10.66 -4.97 1.00
C VAL A 25 -10.15 -5.32 -0.39
N SER A 26 -9.38 -6.40 -0.50
CA SER A 26 -8.86 -6.90 -1.77
C SER A 26 -9.98 -7.23 -2.76
N GLU A 27 -11.02 -7.92 -2.30
CA GLU A 27 -12.16 -8.27 -3.15
C GLU A 27 -12.85 -7.01 -3.70
N ALA A 28 -13.13 -6.03 -2.86
CA ALA A 28 -13.81 -4.80 -3.26
C ALA A 28 -12.97 -3.97 -4.25
N VAL A 29 -11.68 -3.82 -3.98
CA VAL A 29 -10.77 -3.04 -4.84
C VAL A 29 -10.54 -3.74 -6.17
N ASN A 30 -10.29 -5.05 -6.17
CA ASN A 30 -10.10 -5.82 -7.40
C ASN A 30 -11.35 -5.78 -8.29
N ARG A 31 -12.53 -5.90 -7.70
CA ARG A 31 -13.80 -5.77 -8.43
C ARG A 31 -13.92 -4.41 -9.10
N PHE A 32 -13.63 -3.34 -8.38
CA PHE A 32 -13.63 -1.99 -8.93
C PHE A 32 -12.68 -1.85 -10.13
N VAL A 33 -11.45 -2.37 -10.01
CA VAL A 33 -10.46 -2.31 -11.08
C VAL A 33 -10.90 -3.09 -12.31
N LEU A 34 -11.42 -4.31 -12.12
CA LEU A 34 -11.83 -5.19 -13.23
C LEU A 34 -13.11 -4.70 -13.91
N GLU A 35 -14.14 -4.34 -13.16
CA GLU A 35 -15.40 -3.85 -13.72
C GLU A 35 -15.25 -2.51 -14.44
N GLY A 36 -14.35 -1.66 -13.95
CA GLY A 36 -14.05 -0.37 -14.56
C GLY A 36 -13.02 -0.42 -15.69
N ASP A 37 -12.47 -1.59 -16.02
CA ASP A 37 -11.39 -1.75 -17.00
C ASP A 37 -10.22 -0.78 -16.74
N LEU A 38 -9.90 -0.62 -15.45
CA LEU A 38 -9.02 0.45 -15.00
C LEU A 38 -7.57 0.26 -15.44
N THR A 39 -7.12 -0.98 -15.60
CA THR A 39 -5.76 -1.27 -16.07
C THR A 39 -5.53 -0.87 -17.51
N ARG A 40 -6.60 -0.80 -18.33
CA ARG A 40 -6.54 -0.27 -19.68
C ARG A 40 -6.56 1.27 -19.69
N ILE A 41 -7.38 1.87 -18.83
CA ILE A 41 -7.54 3.33 -18.75
C ILE A 41 -6.29 3.96 -18.12
N LYS A 42 -5.69 3.30 -17.13
CA LYS A 42 -4.49 3.74 -16.42
C LYS A 42 -3.49 2.58 -16.34
N PRO A 43 -2.72 2.33 -17.42
CA PRO A 43 -1.79 1.18 -17.47
C PRO A 43 -0.62 1.28 -16.49
N ASP A 44 -0.35 2.45 -15.94
CA ASP A 44 0.62 2.70 -14.88
C ASP A 44 0.00 2.67 -13.47
N LEU A 45 -1.19 2.09 -13.33
CA LEU A 45 -1.88 1.95 -12.05
C LEU A 45 -0.99 1.26 -11.01
N ARG A 46 -0.97 1.83 -9.80
CA ARG A 46 -0.27 1.26 -8.64
C ARG A 46 -1.26 0.91 -7.55
N HIS A 47 -0.92 -0.11 -6.77
CA HIS A 47 -1.75 -0.64 -5.70
C HIS A 47 -0.97 -0.61 -4.39
N TYR A 48 -1.52 0.09 -3.40
CA TYR A 48 -0.96 0.21 -2.06
C TYR A 48 -1.91 -0.36 -1.01
N GLY A 49 -1.35 -0.88 0.07
CA GLY A 49 -2.12 -1.31 1.23
C GLY A 49 -1.41 -0.97 2.53
N PHE A 50 -2.18 -0.88 3.61
CA PHE A 50 -1.67 -0.63 4.95
C PHE A 50 -2.71 -0.97 6.02
N ASN A 51 -2.24 -1.30 7.23
CA ASN A 51 -3.13 -1.50 8.37
C ASN A 51 -3.83 -0.18 8.76
N ALA A 52 -5.13 -0.23 8.92
CA ALA A 52 -5.96 0.92 9.29
C ALA A 52 -7.23 0.46 10.04
N PRO A 53 -7.22 0.41 11.37
CA PRO A 53 -6.11 0.67 12.29
C PRO A 53 -5.10 -0.47 12.38
N ASN A 54 -3.97 -0.19 13.05
CA ASN A 54 -2.98 -1.21 13.39
C ASN A 54 -3.58 -2.29 14.29
N PRO A 55 -3.00 -3.52 14.30
CA PRO A 55 -3.47 -4.59 15.17
C PRO A 55 -3.52 -4.18 16.64
N ASN A 56 -4.60 -4.59 17.31
CA ASN A 56 -4.71 -4.50 18.76
C ASN A 56 -3.76 -5.53 19.39
N ASP A 57 -2.95 -5.11 20.36
CA ASP A 57 -1.93 -5.95 20.99
C ASP A 57 -2.53 -7.17 21.73
N GLU A 58 -3.76 -7.06 22.23
CA GLU A 58 -4.39 -8.13 22.99
C GLU A 58 -5.09 -9.17 22.11
N THR A 59 -5.76 -8.70 21.04
CA THR A 59 -6.63 -9.56 20.22
C THR A 59 -6.11 -9.80 18.81
N GLY A 60 -5.15 -8.97 18.34
CA GLY A 60 -4.70 -8.96 16.95
C GLY A 60 -5.72 -8.39 15.97
N ALA A 61 -6.88 -7.96 16.46
CA ALA A 61 -7.91 -7.33 15.62
C ALA A 61 -7.40 -6.04 15.00
N HIS A 62 -7.59 -5.89 13.70
CA HIS A 62 -7.13 -4.73 12.93
C HIS A 62 -8.08 -4.46 11.76
N GLY A 63 -7.87 -3.33 11.13
CA GLY A 63 -8.43 -3.01 9.83
C GLY A 63 -7.35 -2.95 8.77
N TYR A 64 -7.78 -2.89 7.53
CA TYR A 64 -6.90 -2.75 6.39
C TYR A 64 -7.50 -1.76 5.39
N GLU A 65 -6.64 -1.00 4.74
CA GLU A 65 -7.04 -0.09 3.66
C GLU A 65 -6.17 -0.36 2.44
N MET A 66 -6.81 -0.39 1.27
CA MET A 66 -6.11 -0.46 -0.01
C MET A 66 -6.44 0.75 -0.87
N TRP A 67 -5.45 1.17 -1.64
CA TRP A 67 -5.56 2.23 -2.63
C TRP A 67 -5.15 1.71 -3.99
N VAL A 68 -5.90 2.12 -5.01
CA VAL A 68 -5.42 2.05 -6.39
C VAL A 68 -5.38 3.46 -6.97
N THR A 69 -4.28 3.78 -7.65
CA THR A 69 -4.16 5.08 -8.33
C THR A 69 -5.16 5.16 -9.48
N ILE A 70 -5.75 6.33 -9.66
CA ILE A 70 -6.80 6.58 -10.65
C ILE A 70 -6.46 7.81 -11.49
N PRO A 71 -7.05 7.96 -12.69
CA PRO A 71 -6.95 9.20 -13.43
C PRO A 71 -7.46 10.40 -12.61
N ASP A 72 -6.82 11.55 -12.77
CA ASP A 72 -7.23 12.78 -12.11
C ASP A 72 -8.69 13.12 -12.44
N GLY A 73 -9.46 13.47 -11.41
CA GLY A 73 -10.84 13.87 -11.55
C GLY A 73 -11.84 12.74 -11.83
N MET A 74 -11.40 11.49 -11.79
CA MET A 74 -12.31 10.34 -11.95
C MET A 74 -13.30 10.27 -10.79
N ASP A 75 -14.58 10.07 -11.08
CA ASP A 75 -15.61 9.81 -10.08
C ASP A 75 -15.52 8.37 -9.58
N ILE A 76 -15.61 8.20 -8.26
CA ILE A 76 -15.50 6.89 -7.62
C ILE A 76 -16.84 6.50 -7.01
N PRO A 77 -17.38 5.30 -7.37
CA PRO A 77 -18.65 4.83 -6.81
C PRO A 77 -18.45 4.33 -5.37
N ALA A 78 -19.46 4.54 -4.53
CA ALA A 78 -19.50 3.88 -3.22
C ALA A 78 -19.45 2.34 -3.40
N PRO A 79 -18.85 1.57 -2.48
CA PRO A 79 -18.35 1.98 -1.17
C PRO A 79 -16.91 2.55 -1.16
N LEU A 80 -16.24 2.63 -2.31
CA LEU A 80 -14.92 3.24 -2.37
C LEU A 80 -14.99 4.75 -2.21
N LEU A 81 -13.91 5.34 -1.71
CA LEU A 81 -13.78 6.78 -1.50
C LEU A 81 -12.58 7.31 -2.29
N LYS A 82 -12.75 8.50 -2.85
CA LYS A 82 -11.62 9.21 -3.47
C LYS A 82 -10.78 9.87 -2.38
N LYS A 83 -9.47 9.61 -2.41
CA LYS A 83 -8.47 10.27 -1.57
C LYS A 83 -7.34 10.81 -2.44
N HIS A 84 -6.52 11.68 -1.89
CA HIS A 84 -5.31 12.17 -2.53
C HIS A 84 -4.08 11.59 -1.82
N PHE A 85 -3.17 11.05 -2.62
CA PHE A 85 -1.87 10.55 -2.16
C PHE A 85 -0.78 11.55 -2.57
N ASP A 86 -0.09 12.09 -1.59
CA ASP A 86 0.91 13.14 -1.82
C ASP A 86 2.19 12.63 -2.48
N GLY A 87 2.45 11.35 -2.42
CA GLY A 87 3.68 10.77 -2.95
C GLY A 87 4.93 11.23 -2.21
N GLY A 88 6.05 11.26 -2.91
CA GLY A 88 7.34 11.67 -2.39
C GLY A 88 8.38 10.56 -2.38
N LEU A 89 9.47 10.77 -1.63
CA LEU A 89 10.54 9.78 -1.51
C LEU A 89 10.18 8.70 -0.49
N TYR A 90 10.51 7.46 -0.85
CA TYR A 90 10.33 6.29 0.00
C TYR A 90 11.58 5.42 -0.03
N ALA A 91 11.92 4.86 1.13
CA ALA A 91 12.82 3.71 1.21
C ALA A 91 11.99 2.46 0.89
N ALA A 92 12.41 1.69 -0.11
CA ALA A 92 11.71 0.53 -0.62
C ALA A 92 12.53 -0.74 -0.45
N HIS A 93 11.89 -1.79 0.07
CA HIS A 93 12.48 -3.11 0.22
C HIS A 93 11.54 -4.18 -0.29
N MET A 94 11.96 -4.92 -1.31
CA MET A 94 11.15 -5.96 -1.91
C MET A 94 11.22 -7.24 -1.09
N ILE A 95 10.04 -7.80 -0.81
CA ILE A 95 9.89 -9.09 -0.13
C ILE A 95 9.00 -10.04 -0.94
N PRO A 96 9.19 -11.37 -0.81
CA PRO A 96 8.13 -12.30 -1.17
C PRO A 96 6.95 -12.12 -0.20
N PHE A 97 5.73 -12.37 -0.68
CA PHE A 97 4.55 -12.25 0.16
C PHE A 97 4.70 -13.07 1.45
N GLY A 98 4.41 -12.46 2.57
CA GLY A 98 4.48 -13.09 3.89
C GLY A 98 5.74 -12.80 4.70
N ALA A 99 6.81 -12.31 4.08
CA ALA A 99 8.07 -12.02 4.78
C ALA A 99 8.03 -10.67 5.54
N PHE A 100 6.96 -10.43 6.29
CA PHE A 100 6.74 -9.17 7.01
C PHE A 100 7.67 -8.97 8.21
N GLU A 101 8.39 -10.01 8.62
CA GLU A 101 9.46 -9.91 9.59
C GLU A 101 10.63 -9.01 9.13
N GLU A 102 10.65 -8.63 7.85
CA GLU A 102 11.67 -7.72 7.31
C GLU A 102 11.35 -6.22 7.52
N TRP A 103 10.17 -5.86 8.00
CA TRP A 103 9.84 -4.48 8.38
C TRP A 103 10.83 -3.86 9.37
N PRO A 104 11.22 -4.54 10.49
CA PRO A 104 12.21 -4.02 11.41
C PRO A 104 13.56 -3.71 10.77
N TRP A 105 13.99 -4.53 9.80
CA TRP A 105 15.23 -4.28 9.06
C TRP A 105 15.17 -2.96 8.27
N LEU A 106 14.09 -2.74 7.53
CA LEU A 106 13.91 -1.51 6.75
C LEU A 106 13.78 -0.28 7.67
N SER A 107 13.04 -0.41 8.75
CA SER A 107 12.90 0.64 9.77
C SER A 107 14.25 1.03 10.38
N GLU A 108 15.06 0.06 10.73
CA GLU A 108 16.40 0.31 11.29
C GLU A 108 17.32 0.97 10.27
N TRP A 109 17.24 0.56 9.01
CA TRP A 109 17.99 1.23 7.95
C TRP A 109 17.63 2.72 7.86
N VAL A 110 16.35 3.07 7.91
CA VAL A 110 15.91 4.48 7.90
C VAL A 110 16.41 5.23 9.12
N ARG A 111 16.31 4.61 10.31
CA ARG A 111 16.77 5.22 11.57
C ARG A 111 18.25 5.54 11.58
N THR A 112 19.07 4.66 11.01
CA THR A 112 20.52 4.76 11.04
C THR A 112 21.10 5.45 9.82
N SER A 113 20.28 5.79 8.83
CA SER A 113 20.72 6.44 7.60
C SER A 113 21.40 7.78 7.90
N ALA A 114 22.58 7.98 7.33
CA ALA A 114 23.28 9.26 7.41
C ALA A 114 22.62 10.34 6.53
N LYS A 115 21.94 9.94 5.47
CA LYS A 115 21.40 10.84 4.44
C LYS A 115 19.91 11.12 4.59
N TYR A 116 19.14 10.13 5.04
CA TYR A 116 17.69 10.22 5.07
C TYR A 116 17.13 10.17 6.48
N GLU A 117 15.95 10.73 6.66
CA GLU A 117 15.17 10.62 7.89
C GLU A 117 13.71 10.28 7.56
N TYR A 118 13.03 9.69 8.51
CA TYR A 118 11.61 9.35 8.42
C TYR A 118 10.74 10.61 8.30
N ARG A 119 9.80 10.60 7.37
CA ARG A 119 8.91 11.73 7.07
C ARG A 119 7.48 11.51 7.55
N GLY A 120 7.26 10.64 8.49
CA GLY A 120 5.94 10.32 9.01
C GLY A 120 5.82 10.55 10.50
N ASP A 121 4.82 9.90 11.09
CA ASP A 121 4.53 9.96 12.52
C ASP A 121 4.70 8.58 13.15
N TRP A 122 5.70 8.42 14.00
CA TRP A 122 5.95 7.19 14.73
C TRP A 122 4.80 6.76 15.67
N ASN A 123 3.90 7.68 16.01
CA ASN A 123 2.75 7.43 16.86
C ASN A 123 1.44 7.28 16.05
N GLY A 124 1.56 7.25 14.72
CA GLY A 124 0.40 7.14 13.83
C GLY A 124 -0.33 5.80 14.00
N ALA A 125 -1.65 5.83 13.91
CA ALA A 125 -2.50 4.65 14.08
C ALA A 125 -2.52 3.73 12.83
N ASN A 126 -2.13 4.23 11.67
CA ASN A 126 -2.24 3.55 10.38
C ASN A 126 -0.85 3.29 9.81
N MET A 127 -0.21 2.23 10.28
CA MET A 127 1.14 1.82 9.86
C MET A 127 2.17 2.97 9.79
N PHE A 128 1.96 4.04 10.56
CA PHE A 128 2.91 5.18 10.60
C PHE A 128 3.16 5.85 9.24
N GLY A 129 2.21 5.76 8.30
CA GLY A 129 2.39 6.20 6.91
C GLY A 129 3.20 5.23 6.03
N TRP A 130 3.54 4.06 6.53
CA TRP A 130 4.19 3.00 5.76
C TRP A 130 3.19 2.33 4.84
N LEU A 131 3.68 1.87 3.69
CA LEU A 131 2.84 1.25 2.67
C LEU A 131 3.42 -0.10 2.25
N GLU A 132 2.53 -0.97 1.81
CA GLU A 132 2.86 -2.20 1.08
C GLU A 132 2.40 -2.01 -0.35
N GLU A 133 3.33 -1.99 -1.31
CA GLU A 133 2.96 -1.93 -2.72
C GLU A 133 2.92 -3.33 -3.32
N SER A 134 1.78 -3.69 -3.91
CA SER A 134 1.63 -4.93 -4.66
C SER A 134 2.33 -4.79 -6.01
N LEU A 135 3.47 -5.45 -6.17
CA LEU A 135 4.25 -5.38 -7.40
C LEU A 135 3.55 -6.13 -8.52
N ASN A 136 3.62 -5.55 -9.72
CA ASN A 136 3.00 -6.13 -10.91
C ASN A 136 1.47 -6.30 -10.82
N TYR A 137 0.81 -5.51 -10.02
CA TYR A 137 -0.64 -5.59 -9.78
C TYR A 137 -1.45 -5.53 -11.07
N VAL A 138 -1.06 -4.67 -12.03
CA VAL A 138 -1.75 -4.48 -13.31
C VAL A 138 -1.92 -5.79 -14.08
N ASN A 139 -0.94 -6.69 -13.98
CA ASN A 139 -1.04 -8.01 -14.61
C ASN A 139 -1.71 -9.02 -13.69
N ARG A 140 -1.40 -8.99 -12.40
CA ARG A 140 -1.89 -9.97 -11.42
C ARG A 140 -3.40 -9.93 -11.23
N VAL A 141 -4.00 -8.75 -11.27
CA VAL A 141 -5.45 -8.60 -11.06
C VAL A 141 -6.30 -9.36 -12.08
N HIS A 142 -5.74 -9.66 -13.26
CA HIS A 142 -6.41 -10.41 -14.32
C HIS A 142 -6.20 -11.92 -14.25
N THR A 143 -5.34 -12.39 -13.36
CA THR A 143 -5.03 -13.82 -13.24
C THR A 143 -5.50 -14.34 -11.90
N PRO A 144 -6.07 -15.58 -11.85
CA PRO A 144 -6.32 -16.25 -10.59
C PRO A 144 -4.99 -16.36 -9.83
N GLU A 145 -4.98 -15.96 -8.57
CA GLU A 145 -3.80 -16.09 -7.76
C GLU A 145 -3.43 -17.56 -7.57
N PRO A 146 -2.19 -17.95 -7.88
CA PRO A 146 -1.67 -19.19 -7.34
C PRO A 146 -1.61 -19.02 -5.81
N GLU A 147 -2.09 -20.01 -5.08
CA GLU A 147 -2.14 -19.96 -3.63
C GLU A 147 -0.75 -19.62 -3.06
N GLY A 148 -0.56 -18.36 -2.66
CA GLY A 148 0.53 -17.92 -1.81
C GLY A 148 1.94 -17.83 -2.38
N GLU A 149 2.21 -18.26 -3.61
CA GLU A 149 3.58 -18.27 -4.14
C GLU A 149 3.75 -17.36 -5.37
N GLY A 150 4.91 -16.68 -5.44
CA GLY A 150 5.28 -15.82 -6.58
C GLY A 150 4.79 -14.39 -6.50
N PHE A 151 4.16 -14.01 -5.40
CA PHE A 151 3.69 -12.67 -5.17
C PHE A 151 4.75 -11.83 -4.40
N GLN A 152 5.02 -10.65 -4.88
CA GLN A 152 6.03 -9.76 -4.30
C GLN A 152 5.40 -8.43 -3.89
N LEU A 153 5.90 -7.90 -2.79
CA LEU A 153 5.57 -6.58 -2.26
C LEU A 153 6.82 -5.72 -2.17
N ASP A 154 6.66 -4.42 -2.35
CA ASP A 154 7.59 -3.45 -1.79
C ASP A 154 7.07 -3.00 -0.42
N LEU A 155 7.90 -3.13 0.60
CA LEU A 155 7.72 -2.42 1.86
C LEU A 155 8.22 -0.99 1.67
N LEU A 156 7.43 0.00 2.04
CA LEU A 156 7.69 1.41 1.76
C LEU A 156 7.62 2.24 3.04
N ILE A 157 8.70 2.94 3.36
CA ILE A 157 8.75 3.90 4.47
C ILE A 157 8.99 5.30 3.89
N PRO A 158 8.10 6.28 4.17
CA PRO A 158 8.28 7.64 3.68
C PRO A 158 9.51 8.30 4.29
N ILE A 159 10.34 8.90 3.45
CA ILE A 159 11.60 9.53 3.85
C ILE A 159 11.76 10.92 3.23
N ARG A 160 12.68 11.69 3.79
CA ARG A 160 13.21 12.92 3.18
C ARG A 160 14.71 12.99 3.42
N GLU A 161 15.40 13.81 2.62
CA GLU A 161 16.81 14.06 2.87
C GLU A 161 16.97 14.92 4.13
N LYS A 162 17.97 14.59 4.93
CA LYS A 162 18.37 15.40 6.09
C LYS A 162 18.91 16.75 5.61
N GLN A 163 18.54 17.81 6.32
CA GLN A 163 19.07 19.15 6.09
C GLN A 163 20.46 19.32 6.68
#